data_9436965b93f97a4016d3c1ab8be262a3
#
_entry.id   9436965b93f97a4016d3c1ab8be262a3
#
_cell.length_a   1.000
_cell.length_b   1.000
_cell.length_c   1.000
_cell.angle_alpha   90.00
_cell.angle_beta   90.00
_cell.angle_gamma   90.00
#
_symmetry.space_group_name_H-M   'P 1'
#
loop_
_entity.id
_entity.type
_entity.pdbx_description
1 polymer ?
#
loop_
_entity_poly.entity_id
_entity_poly.type
_entity_poly.pdbx_seq_one_letter_code
_entity_poly.pdbx_strand_id
1 'polypeptide(L)'
;KKGDAKTEVTNDGKVLNIYCWNEEFQSRITDHYPDYKKVDATHGKIGDIDVVWNITPSENNAYQNNLDETLLKQADASADDKIDLFLVEADYAPKYVDSDYTMPIKDLGITDSDISKQYKYTQDVVTDSEGNLKGLSWQGCPGVLFYNRAAAKEVLGTDDPDEVQKSVSDWDAFNATAEKMKAAGYKMTSTANDTYRVYSNNVSKKWVSDDKKIQIDDNIMKWVDDSKKLVDAGETGTADLWSDDWKKGFYPEGKVFSYFGPAWLVNFSMAADTEGSIGYNGGWGATEGPQGFFWGGTWICAAAGTDNADIVKDIMLKMTTDDDIMKDIVVKDDDFVNNSTVMDGLADGTIMGKDDKPYTSTILGGQNPLPMYIAGVKTLDLSNLSAYDQGCNEEFQKAMKDYFEGNCDKDTAIETFKKAVIEKYPDLAE
;
A
#
# COMPACT_ATOMS: atom_id res chain seq x y z
N LYS A 1 10.82 22.35 -5.06
CA LYS A 1 10.91 23.80 -4.86
C LYS A 1 10.94 24.08 -3.36
N LYS A 2 12.04 24.57 -2.83
CA LYS A 2 12.07 25.08 -1.46
C LYS A 2 11.11 26.26 -1.42
N GLY A 3 10.01 26.10 -0.69
CA GLY A 3 9.05 27.17 -0.49
C GLY A 3 9.34 27.92 0.80
N ASP A 4 8.67 29.04 1.00
CA ASP A 4 8.75 29.83 2.22
C ASP A 4 7.92 29.23 3.38
N ALA A 5 7.92 27.89 3.50
CA ALA A 5 7.18 27.21 4.55
C ALA A 5 7.74 27.58 5.94
N LYS A 6 6.88 28.07 6.82
CA LYS A 6 7.23 28.31 8.20
C LYS A 6 7.32 26.98 8.95
N THR A 7 8.48 26.70 9.54
CA THR A 7 8.70 25.50 10.36
C THR A 7 8.24 25.68 11.80
N GLU A 8 8.01 26.92 12.24
CA GLU A 8 7.54 27.22 13.58
C GLU A 8 6.12 26.72 13.79
N VAL A 9 5.89 26.02 14.88
CA VAL A 9 4.60 25.47 15.28
C VAL A 9 4.15 26.05 16.60
N THR A 10 2.85 26.14 16.81
CA THR A 10 2.23 26.64 18.04
C THR A 10 1.09 25.72 18.48
N ASN A 11 0.45 26.05 19.61
CA ASN A 11 -0.67 25.31 20.19
C ASN A 11 -1.87 26.20 20.48
N ASP A 12 -1.99 27.34 19.81
CA ASP A 12 -3.06 28.31 19.99
C ASP A 12 -4.18 28.19 18.95
N GLY A 13 -4.14 27.18 18.12
CA GLY A 13 -5.18 26.91 17.12
C GLY A 13 -6.50 26.46 17.73
N LYS A 14 -7.59 26.77 17.06
CA LYS A 14 -8.96 26.40 17.44
C LYS A 14 -9.62 25.45 16.47
N VAL A 15 -9.01 25.27 15.31
CA VAL A 15 -9.50 24.40 14.23
C VAL A 15 -8.36 23.52 13.77
N LEU A 16 -8.60 22.22 13.79
CA LEU A 16 -7.69 21.19 13.25
C LEU A 16 -8.17 20.78 11.87
N ASN A 17 -7.45 21.16 10.83
CA ASN A 17 -7.77 20.80 9.44
C ASN A 17 -6.99 19.56 9.02
N ILE A 18 -7.73 18.51 8.62
CA ILE A 18 -7.17 17.24 8.15
C ILE A 18 -7.56 17.06 6.67
N TYR A 19 -6.57 16.79 5.83
CA TYR A 19 -6.75 16.58 4.38
C TYR A 19 -6.54 15.13 4.04
N CYS A 20 -7.51 14.54 3.34
CA CYS A 20 -7.49 13.14 2.92
C CYS A 20 -8.30 12.94 1.64
N TRP A 21 -8.20 11.75 1.01
CA TRP A 21 -8.87 11.46 -0.25
C TRP A 21 -10.12 10.57 -0.10
N ASN A 22 -10.33 9.99 1.08
CA ASN A 22 -11.51 9.18 1.40
C ASN A 22 -11.78 9.20 2.90
N GLU A 23 -12.71 8.39 3.35
CA GLU A 23 -13.19 8.36 4.74
C GLU A 23 -12.44 7.36 5.64
N GLU A 24 -11.41 6.66 5.15
CA GLU A 24 -10.74 5.61 5.91
C GLU A 24 -10.14 6.13 7.22
N PHE A 25 -9.29 7.12 7.14
CA PHE A 25 -8.67 7.69 8.34
C PHE A 25 -9.69 8.31 9.29
N GLN A 26 -10.69 8.98 8.74
CA GLN A 26 -11.81 9.54 9.52
C GLN A 26 -12.50 8.43 10.33
N SER A 27 -12.75 7.28 9.72
CA SER A 27 -13.35 6.13 10.39
C SER A 27 -12.45 5.59 11.50
N ARG A 28 -11.15 5.50 11.25
CA ARG A 28 -10.17 5.05 12.26
C ARG A 28 -10.13 6.01 13.45
N ILE A 29 -10.12 7.31 13.21
CA ILE A 29 -10.17 8.32 14.27
C ILE A 29 -11.50 8.22 15.04
N THR A 30 -12.61 8.13 14.34
CA THR A 30 -13.95 8.04 14.96
C THR A 30 -14.07 6.82 15.88
N ASP A 31 -13.57 5.68 15.42
CA ASP A 31 -13.72 4.41 16.12
C ASP A 31 -12.66 4.18 17.21
N HIS A 32 -11.48 4.77 17.09
CA HIS A 32 -10.33 4.40 17.92
C HIS A 32 -9.64 5.54 18.68
N TYR A 33 -9.76 6.79 18.23
CA TYR A 33 -9.13 7.91 18.95
C TYR A 33 -10.04 8.39 20.08
N PRO A 34 -9.64 8.19 21.36
CA PRO A 34 -10.58 8.30 22.48
C PRO A 34 -11.14 9.69 22.70
N ASP A 35 -10.39 10.74 22.35
CA ASP A 35 -10.80 12.12 22.60
C ASP A 35 -11.63 12.73 21.46
N TYR A 36 -11.81 12.00 20.37
CA TYR A 36 -12.57 12.48 19.21
C TYR A 36 -14.07 12.26 19.38
N LYS A 37 -14.85 13.29 19.08
CA LYS A 37 -16.31 13.25 19.03
C LYS A 37 -16.80 13.71 17.66
N LYS A 38 -17.49 12.82 16.96
CA LYS A 38 -18.09 13.15 15.65
C LYS A 38 -19.26 14.13 15.87
N VAL A 39 -19.32 15.17 15.02
CA VAL A 39 -20.44 16.12 14.97
C VAL A 39 -21.32 15.84 13.74
N ASP A 40 -20.69 15.76 12.56
CA ASP A 40 -21.36 15.39 11.30
C ASP A 40 -20.35 14.69 10.35
N ALA A 41 -20.72 14.55 9.08
CA ALA A 41 -19.90 13.84 8.09
C ALA A 41 -18.52 14.47 7.85
N THR A 42 -18.36 15.78 8.11
CA THR A 42 -17.12 16.51 7.85
C THR A 42 -16.57 17.25 9.06
N HIS A 43 -17.23 17.16 10.20
CA HIS A 43 -16.84 17.88 11.40
C HIS A 43 -16.83 16.99 12.63
N GLY A 44 -15.94 17.30 13.55
CA GLY A 44 -15.85 16.69 14.87
C GLY A 44 -15.21 17.63 15.88
N LYS A 45 -14.94 17.11 17.06
CA LYS A 45 -14.28 17.85 18.13
C LYS A 45 -13.25 16.99 18.85
N ILE A 46 -12.15 17.62 19.26
CA ILE A 46 -11.19 17.08 20.21
C ILE A 46 -11.08 18.13 21.34
N GLY A 47 -11.74 17.88 22.49
CA GLY A 47 -11.88 18.90 23.52
C GLY A 47 -12.61 20.13 22.96
N ASP A 48 -12.01 21.31 23.09
CA ASP A 48 -12.55 22.56 22.56
C ASP A 48 -12.11 22.85 21.10
N ILE A 49 -11.32 21.97 20.51
CA ILE A 49 -10.82 22.13 19.13
C ILE A 49 -11.82 21.55 18.15
N ASP A 50 -12.22 22.34 17.18
CA ASP A 50 -13.04 21.87 16.05
C ASP A 50 -12.16 21.10 15.06
N VAL A 51 -12.61 19.93 14.63
CA VAL A 51 -11.95 19.12 13.60
C VAL A 51 -12.70 19.24 12.30
N VAL A 52 -12.02 19.61 11.23
CA VAL A 52 -12.60 19.74 9.90
C VAL A 52 -11.92 18.74 8.95
N TRP A 53 -12.74 17.89 8.36
CA TRP A 53 -12.30 16.89 7.38
C TRP A 53 -12.43 17.45 5.96
N ASN A 54 -11.30 17.64 5.32
CA ASN A 54 -11.21 18.12 3.94
C ASN A 54 -10.97 16.92 3.03
N ILE A 55 -12.05 16.35 2.50
CA ILE A 55 -11.99 15.10 1.72
C ILE A 55 -12.17 15.43 0.25
N THR A 56 -11.16 15.11 -0.56
CA THR A 56 -11.16 15.28 -2.01
C THR A 56 -10.80 13.94 -2.66
N PRO A 57 -11.66 13.32 -3.45
CA PRO A 57 -11.32 12.05 -4.13
C PRO A 57 -10.04 12.14 -4.95
N SER A 58 -9.33 11.03 -5.05
CA SER A 58 -8.04 10.98 -5.74
C SER A 58 -8.15 10.86 -7.27
N GLU A 59 -9.36 10.72 -7.82
CA GLU A 59 -9.58 10.63 -9.26
C GLU A 59 -8.94 11.84 -10.00
N ASN A 60 -8.26 11.54 -11.09
CA ASN A 60 -7.57 12.55 -11.91
C ASN A 60 -6.59 13.42 -11.10
N ASN A 61 -6.01 12.87 -10.04
CA ASN A 61 -5.11 13.57 -9.10
C ASN A 61 -5.76 14.78 -8.40
N ALA A 62 -7.09 14.80 -8.27
CA ALA A 62 -7.80 15.94 -7.67
C ALA A 62 -7.36 16.19 -6.22
N TYR A 63 -7.19 15.12 -5.42
CA TYR A 63 -6.68 15.26 -4.05
C TYR A 63 -5.29 15.89 -4.02
N GLN A 64 -4.36 15.38 -4.80
CA GLN A 64 -2.99 15.89 -4.86
C GLN A 64 -2.95 17.35 -5.32
N ASN A 65 -3.73 17.69 -6.33
CA ASN A 65 -3.80 19.07 -6.84
C ASN A 65 -4.35 20.04 -5.78
N ASN A 66 -5.40 19.65 -5.07
CA ASN A 66 -5.97 20.45 -3.98
C ASN A 66 -4.98 20.58 -2.81
N LEU A 67 -4.30 19.49 -2.44
CA LEU A 67 -3.29 19.51 -1.38
C LEU A 67 -2.12 20.44 -1.75
N ASP A 68 -1.64 20.37 -2.98
CA ASP A 68 -0.56 21.25 -3.47
C ASP A 68 -0.90 22.72 -3.35
N GLU A 69 -2.10 23.10 -3.79
CA GLU A 69 -2.59 24.49 -3.68
C GLU A 69 -2.68 24.95 -2.22
N THR A 70 -3.20 24.09 -1.35
CA THR A 70 -3.39 24.42 0.06
C THR A 70 -2.05 24.59 0.77
N LEU A 71 -1.10 23.70 0.52
CA LEU A 71 0.24 23.78 1.11
C LEU A 71 0.98 25.05 0.67
N LEU A 72 0.84 25.47 -0.59
CA LEU A 72 1.44 26.69 -1.08
C LEU A 72 0.90 27.95 -0.39
N LYS A 73 -0.33 27.90 0.12
CA LYS A 73 -0.97 29.02 0.82
C LYS A 73 -0.75 29.01 2.32
N GLN A 74 -0.09 27.99 2.86
CA GLN A 74 0.00 27.76 4.31
C GLN A 74 0.57 28.96 5.08
N ALA A 75 1.62 29.60 4.56
CA ALA A 75 2.26 30.73 5.25
C ALA A 75 1.34 31.94 5.43
N ASP A 76 0.42 32.16 4.48
CA ASP A 76 -0.50 33.31 4.46
C ASP A 76 -1.92 32.94 4.91
N ALA A 77 -2.14 31.68 5.29
CA ALA A 77 -3.44 31.24 5.77
C ALA A 77 -3.81 31.87 7.11
N SER A 78 -5.11 32.18 7.27
CA SER A 78 -5.61 32.55 8.60
C SER A 78 -5.50 31.37 9.57
N ALA A 79 -5.58 31.66 10.89
CA ALA A 79 -5.42 30.61 11.90
C ALA A 79 -6.37 29.42 11.69
N ASP A 80 -7.64 29.69 11.35
CA ASP A 80 -8.66 28.66 11.17
C ASP A 80 -8.53 27.89 9.82
N ASP A 81 -7.76 28.41 8.89
CA ASP A 81 -7.57 27.84 7.55
C ASP A 81 -6.23 27.10 7.37
N LYS A 82 -5.38 27.11 8.40
CA LYS A 82 -4.12 26.38 8.35
C LYS A 82 -4.36 24.89 8.24
N ILE A 83 -3.60 24.23 7.34
CA ILE A 83 -3.55 22.77 7.30
C ILE A 83 -2.70 22.27 8.45
N ASP A 84 -3.17 21.27 9.16
CA ASP A 84 -2.48 20.69 10.33
C ASP A 84 -1.96 19.28 10.03
N LEU A 85 -2.81 18.42 9.51
CA LEU A 85 -2.48 17.06 9.10
C LEU A 85 -2.93 16.82 7.66
N PHE A 86 -2.12 16.09 6.92
CA PHE A 86 -2.54 15.59 5.61
C PHE A 86 -2.04 14.17 5.41
N LEU A 87 -2.80 13.41 4.61
CA LEU A 87 -2.49 12.04 4.32
C LEU A 87 -1.80 11.94 2.96
N VAL A 88 -0.85 11.01 2.86
CA VAL A 88 -0.22 10.63 1.61
C VAL A 88 -0.28 9.13 1.42
N GLU A 89 -0.43 8.71 0.18
CA GLU A 89 -0.43 7.30 -0.20
C GLU A 89 0.97 6.93 -0.70
N ALA A 90 1.35 5.66 -0.58
CA ALA A 90 2.70 5.18 -0.88
C ALA A 90 3.22 5.62 -2.26
N ASP A 91 2.37 5.60 -3.28
CA ASP A 91 2.80 5.85 -4.66
C ASP A 91 3.29 7.29 -4.88
N TYR A 92 2.77 8.25 -4.13
CA TYR A 92 3.19 9.65 -4.27
C TYR A 92 3.80 10.27 -2.99
N ALA A 93 3.98 9.49 -1.94
CA ALA A 93 4.59 9.97 -0.70
C ALA A 93 5.94 10.67 -0.91
N PRO A 94 6.86 10.16 -1.74
CA PRO A 94 8.18 10.79 -1.93
C PRO A 94 8.11 12.27 -2.34
N LYS A 95 7.13 12.66 -3.11
CA LYS A 95 6.92 14.06 -3.51
C LYS A 95 6.71 14.98 -2.31
N TYR A 96 5.90 14.53 -1.34
CA TYR A 96 5.54 15.34 -0.17
C TYR A 96 6.58 15.29 0.93
N VAL A 97 7.30 14.17 1.09
CA VAL A 97 8.33 14.09 2.12
C VAL A 97 9.55 14.93 1.79
N ASP A 98 9.90 15.12 0.51
CA ASP A 98 10.98 16.02 0.12
C ASP A 98 10.58 17.51 0.13
N SER A 99 9.35 17.81 0.53
CA SER A 99 8.83 19.17 0.60
C SER A 99 9.11 19.82 1.95
N ASP A 100 9.47 21.10 1.96
CA ASP A 100 9.59 21.90 3.18
C ASP A 100 8.24 22.14 3.88
N TYR A 101 7.12 21.86 3.20
CA TYR A 101 5.78 21.96 3.79
C TYR A 101 5.43 20.77 4.69
N THR A 102 6.23 19.72 4.68
CA THR A 102 6.05 18.53 5.53
C THR A 102 7.08 18.54 6.66
N MET A 103 6.61 18.45 7.89
CA MET A 103 7.49 18.53 9.05
C MET A 103 8.24 17.22 9.30
N PRO A 104 9.53 17.28 9.65
CA PRO A 104 10.17 16.15 10.34
C PRO A 104 9.42 15.84 11.65
N ILE A 105 9.15 14.57 11.90
CA ILE A 105 8.41 14.18 13.12
C ILE A 105 9.15 14.54 14.41
N LYS A 106 10.50 14.56 14.36
CA LYS A 106 11.32 14.99 15.51
C LYS A 106 11.03 16.42 15.95
N ASP A 107 10.62 17.28 15.03
CA ASP A 107 10.29 18.68 15.34
C ASP A 107 8.97 18.81 16.13
N LEU A 108 8.17 17.74 16.18
CA LEU A 108 7.02 17.60 17.07
C LEU A 108 7.39 16.98 18.42
N GLY A 109 8.65 16.58 18.61
CA GLY A 109 9.09 15.87 19.81
C GLY A 109 8.83 14.37 19.78
N ILE A 110 8.57 13.78 18.61
CA ILE A 110 8.45 12.34 18.45
C ILE A 110 9.86 11.75 18.33
N THR A 111 10.16 10.77 19.18
CA THR A 111 11.49 10.17 19.31
C THR A 111 11.58 8.82 18.62
N ASP A 112 12.80 8.36 18.36
CA ASP A 112 13.03 7.00 17.82
C ASP A 112 12.48 5.91 18.76
N SER A 113 12.53 6.15 20.07
CA SER A 113 11.95 5.24 21.06
C SER A 113 10.43 5.12 20.93
N ASP A 114 9.75 6.22 20.63
CA ASP A 114 8.28 6.23 20.45
C ASP A 114 7.83 5.32 19.31
N ILE A 115 8.64 5.20 18.26
CA ILE A 115 8.31 4.49 17.03
C ILE A 115 9.11 3.19 16.85
N SER A 116 9.72 2.68 17.93
CA SER A 116 10.60 1.51 17.87
C SER A 116 9.92 0.20 17.47
N LYS A 117 8.61 0.11 17.63
CA LYS A 117 7.82 -1.08 17.25
C LYS A 117 7.36 -1.06 15.81
N GLN A 118 7.55 0.04 15.08
CA GLN A 118 7.16 0.15 13.68
C GLN A 118 8.10 -0.65 12.77
N TYR A 119 7.55 -1.12 11.65
CA TYR A 119 8.35 -1.80 10.63
C TYR A 119 9.19 -0.77 9.85
N LYS A 120 10.47 -1.08 9.65
CA LYS A 120 11.41 -0.16 8.99
C LYS A 120 10.95 0.27 7.60
N TYR A 121 10.40 -0.64 6.79
CA TYR A 121 9.97 -0.28 5.43
C TYR A 121 8.90 0.81 5.42
N THR A 122 8.04 0.89 6.44
CA THR A 122 7.04 1.95 6.54
C THR A 122 7.67 3.31 6.78
N GLN A 123 8.81 3.34 7.45
CA GLN A 123 9.57 4.56 7.68
C GLN A 123 10.37 4.96 6.44
N ASP A 124 10.91 3.99 5.71
CA ASP A 124 11.67 4.25 4.46
C ASP A 124 10.82 5.01 3.43
N VAL A 125 9.53 4.70 3.31
CA VAL A 125 8.60 5.37 2.39
C VAL A 125 8.50 6.89 2.64
N VAL A 126 8.63 7.31 3.89
CA VAL A 126 8.44 8.71 4.31
C VAL A 126 9.71 9.33 4.90
N THR A 127 10.85 8.78 4.57
CA THR A 127 12.15 9.38 4.87
C THR A 127 12.62 10.20 3.67
N ASP A 128 12.93 11.47 3.90
CA ASP A 128 13.39 12.35 2.83
C ASP A 128 14.84 12.08 2.39
N SER A 129 15.30 12.79 1.37
CA SER A 129 16.65 12.63 0.83
C SER A 129 17.78 13.01 1.81
N GLU A 130 17.46 13.75 2.88
CA GLU A 130 18.40 14.14 3.93
C GLU A 130 18.34 13.21 5.15
N GLY A 131 17.53 12.15 5.11
CA GLY A 131 17.38 11.18 6.18
C GLY A 131 16.38 11.56 7.27
N ASN A 132 15.54 12.58 7.06
CA ASN A 132 14.50 12.98 8.00
C ASN A 132 13.23 12.17 7.79
N LEU A 133 12.70 11.61 8.88
CA LEU A 133 11.40 10.93 8.86
C LEU A 133 10.28 11.97 8.94
N LYS A 134 9.37 11.96 7.97
CA LYS A 134 8.36 13.01 7.79
C LYS A 134 6.92 12.51 7.78
N GLY A 135 6.67 11.34 8.29
CA GLY A 135 5.32 10.80 8.41
C GLY A 135 5.31 9.49 9.19
N LEU A 136 4.13 9.09 9.63
CA LEU A 136 3.90 7.84 10.32
C LEU A 136 2.64 7.16 9.77
N SER A 137 2.63 5.84 9.72
CA SER A 137 1.47 5.07 9.27
C SER A 137 0.95 4.16 10.38
N TRP A 138 -0.37 3.97 10.42
CA TRP A 138 -0.96 2.91 11.23
C TRP A 138 -0.97 1.57 10.49
N GLN A 139 -0.90 1.60 9.15
CA GLN A 139 -0.98 0.42 8.28
C GLN A 139 0.40 -0.09 7.89
N GLY A 140 0.49 -1.41 7.72
CA GLY A 140 1.68 -2.01 7.13
C GLY A 140 1.49 -2.40 5.67
N CYS A 141 0.31 -2.83 5.28
CA CYS A 141 -0.05 -3.27 3.93
C CYS A 141 0.91 -4.29 3.28
N PRO A 142 1.47 -5.26 4.04
CA PRO A 142 2.30 -6.28 3.43
C PRO A 142 1.49 -7.15 2.49
N GLY A 143 2.08 -7.54 1.37
CA GLY A 143 1.43 -8.39 0.40
C GLY A 143 1.81 -9.86 0.54
N VAL A 144 0.87 -10.72 0.18
CA VAL A 144 1.06 -12.17 0.10
C VAL A 144 0.37 -12.69 -1.15
N LEU A 145 0.52 -13.99 -1.41
CA LEU A 145 -0.22 -14.69 -2.44
C LEU A 145 -1.48 -15.29 -1.83
N PHE A 146 -2.65 -14.86 -2.32
CA PHE A 146 -3.93 -15.49 -2.03
C PHE A 146 -4.23 -16.53 -3.11
N TYR A 147 -4.48 -17.77 -2.71
CA TYR A 147 -4.75 -18.85 -3.64
C TYR A 147 -6.16 -19.42 -3.45
N ASN A 148 -6.74 -19.83 -4.56
CA ASN A 148 -8.00 -20.55 -4.63
C ASN A 148 -7.78 -21.96 -4.09
N ARG A 149 -8.35 -22.27 -2.91
CA ARG A 149 -8.18 -23.57 -2.23
C ARG A 149 -8.68 -24.74 -3.08
N ALA A 150 -9.79 -24.56 -3.78
CA ALA A 150 -10.32 -25.61 -4.66
C ALA A 150 -9.33 -25.95 -5.78
N ALA A 151 -8.75 -24.94 -6.42
CA ALA A 151 -7.73 -25.12 -7.46
C ALA A 151 -6.48 -25.79 -6.90
N ALA A 152 -6.04 -25.39 -5.71
CA ALA A 152 -4.88 -26.01 -5.04
C ALA A 152 -5.09 -27.50 -4.79
N LYS A 153 -6.26 -27.88 -4.23
CA LYS A 153 -6.61 -29.28 -4.00
C LYS A 153 -6.63 -30.08 -5.29
N GLU A 154 -7.27 -29.54 -6.32
CA GLU A 154 -7.38 -30.22 -7.61
C GLU A 154 -6.04 -30.45 -8.30
N VAL A 155 -5.17 -29.43 -8.31
CA VAL A 155 -3.94 -29.44 -9.11
C VAL A 155 -2.72 -29.85 -8.31
N LEU A 156 -2.62 -29.38 -7.06
CA LEU A 156 -1.46 -29.62 -6.19
C LEU A 156 -1.70 -30.75 -5.18
N GLY A 157 -2.94 -31.23 -5.04
CA GLY A 157 -3.30 -32.27 -4.10
C GLY A 157 -3.41 -31.82 -2.65
N THR A 158 -3.28 -30.51 -2.38
CA THR A 158 -3.35 -29.95 -1.04
C THR A 158 -3.77 -28.47 -1.12
N ASP A 159 -4.44 -28.00 -0.09
CA ASP A 159 -4.72 -26.57 0.11
C ASP A 159 -4.06 -26.02 1.38
N ASP A 160 -3.21 -26.82 2.03
CA ASP A 160 -2.47 -26.36 3.19
C ASP A 160 -1.47 -25.25 2.81
N PRO A 161 -1.49 -24.08 3.52
CA PRO A 161 -0.66 -22.95 3.15
C PRO A 161 0.84 -23.24 3.05
N ASP A 162 1.39 -24.02 3.99
CA ASP A 162 2.82 -24.36 4.01
C ASP A 162 3.18 -25.27 2.84
N GLU A 163 2.31 -26.21 2.47
CA GLU A 163 2.52 -27.09 1.33
C GLU A 163 2.35 -26.35 0.01
N VAL A 164 1.37 -25.45 -0.11
CA VAL A 164 1.18 -24.63 -1.32
C VAL A 164 2.39 -23.72 -1.53
N GLN A 165 2.98 -23.18 -0.46
CA GLN A 165 4.19 -22.34 -0.56
C GLN A 165 5.32 -23.02 -1.31
N LYS A 166 5.49 -24.32 -1.17
CA LYS A 166 6.54 -25.09 -1.90
C LYS A 166 6.39 -24.97 -3.41
N SER A 167 5.15 -24.82 -3.91
CA SER A 167 4.87 -24.70 -5.32
C SER A 167 4.99 -23.28 -5.87
N VAL A 168 5.19 -22.27 -5.00
CA VAL A 168 5.24 -20.85 -5.37
C VAL A 168 6.39 -20.13 -4.62
N SER A 169 7.38 -20.86 -4.12
CA SER A 169 8.42 -20.33 -3.24
C SER A 169 9.45 -19.42 -3.91
N ASP A 170 9.57 -19.52 -5.22
CA ASP A 170 10.36 -18.64 -6.08
C ASP A 170 9.70 -18.52 -7.46
N TRP A 171 10.24 -17.67 -8.32
CA TRP A 171 9.63 -17.49 -9.65
C TRP A 171 9.74 -18.72 -10.54
N ASP A 172 10.77 -19.55 -10.40
CA ASP A 172 10.89 -20.79 -11.16
C ASP A 172 9.80 -21.79 -10.75
N ALA A 173 9.58 -21.98 -9.46
CA ALA A 173 8.50 -22.81 -8.93
C ALA A 173 7.12 -22.24 -9.32
N PHE A 174 6.94 -20.94 -9.21
CA PHE A 174 5.70 -20.26 -9.59
C PHE A 174 5.37 -20.49 -11.07
N ASN A 175 6.35 -20.31 -11.96
CA ASN A 175 6.16 -20.48 -13.39
C ASN A 175 5.92 -21.97 -13.76
N ALA A 176 6.56 -22.91 -13.06
CA ALA A 176 6.29 -24.33 -13.25
C ALA A 176 4.87 -24.70 -12.80
N THR A 177 4.39 -24.10 -11.71
CA THR A 177 3.02 -24.30 -11.23
C THR A 177 1.99 -23.72 -12.21
N ALA A 178 2.32 -22.61 -12.88
CA ALA A 178 1.47 -22.01 -13.92
C ALA A 178 1.13 -22.99 -15.04
N GLU A 179 2.09 -23.81 -15.48
CA GLU A 179 1.87 -24.85 -16.48
C GLU A 179 0.87 -25.91 -16.00
N LYS A 180 1.00 -26.35 -14.75
CA LYS A 180 0.08 -27.31 -14.14
C LYS A 180 -1.33 -26.75 -14.01
N MET A 181 -1.46 -25.50 -13.62
CA MET A 181 -2.74 -24.82 -13.50
C MET A 181 -3.42 -24.70 -14.88
N LYS A 182 -2.68 -24.28 -15.87
CA LYS A 182 -3.19 -24.18 -17.26
C LYS A 182 -3.71 -25.54 -17.77
N ALA A 183 -2.98 -26.60 -17.52
CA ALA A 183 -3.39 -27.96 -17.94
C ALA A 183 -4.71 -28.38 -17.30
N ALA A 184 -5.05 -27.86 -16.13
CA ALA A 184 -6.31 -28.11 -15.42
C ALA A 184 -7.40 -27.06 -15.71
N GLY A 185 -7.12 -26.10 -16.59
CA GLY A 185 -8.09 -25.08 -17.00
C GLY A 185 -8.09 -23.80 -16.17
N TYR A 186 -7.07 -23.60 -15.33
CA TYR A 186 -6.92 -22.38 -14.53
C TYR A 186 -5.85 -21.46 -15.11
N LYS A 187 -6.06 -20.14 -14.97
CA LYS A 187 -4.98 -19.17 -15.12
C LYS A 187 -4.20 -19.12 -13.81
N MET A 188 -2.89 -18.95 -13.89
CA MET A 188 -2.05 -18.79 -12.69
C MET A 188 -2.38 -17.50 -11.94
N THR A 189 -2.48 -16.40 -12.67
CA THR A 189 -2.97 -15.10 -12.20
C THR A 189 -3.98 -14.55 -13.20
N SER A 190 -4.79 -13.58 -12.80
CA SER A 190 -5.78 -12.96 -13.66
C SER A 190 -5.14 -12.12 -14.76
N THR A 191 -4.08 -11.39 -14.43
CA THR A 191 -3.35 -10.53 -15.37
C THR A 191 -1.86 -10.48 -15.04
N ALA A 192 -1.05 -10.14 -16.02
CA ALA A 192 0.38 -9.91 -15.84
C ALA A 192 0.68 -8.82 -14.78
N ASN A 193 -0.20 -7.84 -14.64
CA ASN A 193 -0.03 -6.78 -13.66
C ASN A 193 -0.17 -7.24 -12.20
N ASP A 194 -0.77 -8.41 -11.96
CA ASP A 194 -0.89 -8.97 -10.59
C ASP A 194 0.47 -9.18 -9.92
N THR A 195 1.51 -9.48 -10.68
CA THR A 195 2.85 -9.74 -10.14
C THR A 195 3.77 -8.53 -10.18
N TYR A 196 3.37 -7.44 -10.82
CA TYR A 196 4.26 -6.30 -11.06
C TYR A 196 4.86 -5.73 -9.78
N ARG A 197 4.04 -5.47 -8.75
CA ARG A 197 4.54 -4.90 -7.48
C ARG A 197 5.49 -5.84 -6.76
N VAL A 198 5.32 -7.13 -6.89
CA VAL A 198 6.23 -8.11 -6.29
C VAL A 198 7.65 -7.95 -6.87
N TYR A 199 7.75 -7.79 -8.18
CA TYR A 199 9.04 -7.53 -8.83
C TYR A 199 9.54 -6.11 -8.55
N SER A 200 8.70 -5.09 -8.68
CA SER A 200 9.11 -3.70 -8.58
C SER A 200 9.45 -3.24 -7.16
N ASN A 201 8.94 -3.92 -6.13
CA ASN A 201 9.36 -3.68 -4.75
C ASN A 201 10.73 -4.30 -4.42
N ASN A 202 11.24 -5.21 -5.25
CA ASN A 202 12.48 -5.93 -5.00
C ASN A 202 13.55 -5.53 -6.02
N VAL A 203 13.91 -4.26 -6.01
CA VAL A 203 14.86 -3.67 -6.95
C VAL A 203 16.14 -3.24 -6.26
N SER A 204 17.25 -3.27 -7.00
CA SER A 204 18.58 -2.88 -6.52
C SER A 204 19.00 -1.47 -6.96
N LYS A 205 18.22 -0.82 -7.82
CA LYS A 205 18.50 0.54 -8.28
C LYS A 205 17.20 1.33 -8.52
N LYS A 206 17.33 2.65 -8.48
CA LYS A 206 16.24 3.58 -8.73
C LYS A 206 15.86 3.62 -10.21
N TRP A 207 14.65 4.07 -10.52
CA TRP A 207 14.23 4.35 -11.89
C TRP A 207 15.11 5.42 -12.59
N VAL A 208 15.61 6.36 -11.80
CA VAL A 208 16.39 7.49 -12.33
C VAL A 208 17.73 7.54 -11.60
N SER A 209 18.81 7.52 -12.37
CA SER A 209 20.17 7.64 -11.84
C SER A 209 20.48 9.06 -11.36
N ASP A 210 21.60 9.24 -10.67
CA ASP A 210 22.01 10.55 -10.14
C ASP A 210 22.27 11.57 -11.26
N ASP A 211 22.64 11.11 -12.45
CA ASP A 211 22.83 11.94 -13.64
C ASP A 211 21.56 12.12 -14.50
N LYS A 212 20.39 11.85 -13.90
CA LYS A 212 19.07 12.06 -14.49
C LYS A 212 18.76 11.20 -15.71
N LYS A 213 19.33 10.00 -15.76
CA LYS A 213 19.03 9.03 -16.81
C LYS A 213 18.05 7.97 -16.33
N ILE A 214 17.11 7.61 -17.19
CA ILE A 214 16.17 6.52 -16.94
C ILE A 214 16.94 5.20 -16.99
N GLN A 215 16.72 4.35 -16.00
CA GLN A 215 17.28 3.01 -15.94
C GLN A 215 16.20 2.03 -15.52
N ILE A 216 16.28 0.81 -16.02
CA ILE A 216 15.31 -0.23 -15.72
C ILE A 216 16.04 -1.34 -14.95
N ASP A 217 15.61 -1.60 -13.72
CA ASP A 217 16.18 -2.64 -12.88
C ASP A 217 16.01 -4.03 -13.53
N ASP A 218 17.01 -4.90 -13.35
CA ASP A 218 16.97 -6.25 -13.91
C ASP A 218 15.77 -7.07 -13.41
N ASN A 219 15.32 -6.84 -12.17
CA ASN A 219 14.16 -7.55 -11.63
C ASN A 219 12.86 -7.10 -12.32
N ILE A 220 12.77 -5.84 -12.71
CA ILE A 220 11.64 -5.33 -13.49
C ILE A 220 11.66 -5.92 -14.92
N MET A 221 12.84 -6.01 -15.54
CA MET A 221 12.96 -6.69 -16.82
C MET A 221 12.63 -8.18 -16.74
N LYS A 222 12.95 -8.82 -15.61
CA LYS A 222 12.54 -10.21 -15.36
C LYS A 222 11.01 -10.35 -15.34
N TRP A 223 10.30 -9.38 -14.74
CA TRP A 223 8.84 -9.34 -14.81
C TRP A 223 8.35 -9.29 -16.26
N VAL A 224 8.96 -8.49 -17.11
CA VAL A 224 8.61 -8.40 -18.54
C VAL A 224 8.77 -9.77 -19.23
N ASP A 225 9.93 -10.39 -19.06
CA ASP A 225 10.24 -11.65 -19.72
C ASP A 225 9.37 -12.81 -19.20
N ASP A 226 9.20 -12.91 -17.88
CA ASP A 226 8.34 -13.94 -17.27
C ASP A 226 6.87 -13.75 -17.68
N SER A 227 6.38 -12.51 -17.64
CA SER A 227 5.00 -12.19 -17.99
C SER A 227 4.68 -12.45 -19.45
N LYS A 228 5.61 -12.14 -20.37
CA LYS A 228 5.44 -12.43 -21.80
C LYS A 228 5.26 -13.93 -22.04
N LYS A 229 6.07 -14.75 -21.38
CA LYS A 229 5.95 -16.21 -21.48
C LYS A 229 4.60 -16.71 -20.96
N LEU A 230 4.14 -16.19 -19.81
CA LEU A 230 2.86 -16.58 -19.23
C LEU A 230 1.68 -16.15 -20.13
N VAL A 231 1.72 -14.95 -20.67
CA VAL A 231 0.68 -14.45 -21.59
C VAL A 231 0.63 -15.30 -22.88
N ASP A 232 1.77 -15.54 -23.50
CA ASP A 232 1.85 -16.31 -24.74
C ASP A 232 1.40 -17.76 -24.56
N ALA A 233 1.63 -18.34 -23.36
CA ALA A 233 1.16 -19.67 -23.01
C ALA A 233 -0.32 -19.73 -22.57
N GLY A 234 -0.98 -18.57 -22.45
CA GLY A 234 -2.36 -18.50 -21.95
C GLY A 234 -2.50 -18.79 -20.46
N GLU A 235 -1.43 -18.63 -19.69
CA GLU A 235 -1.37 -18.88 -18.24
C GLU A 235 -1.75 -17.65 -17.42
N THR A 236 -1.79 -16.48 -18.03
CA THR A 236 -2.30 -15.23 -17.49
C THR A 236 -2.89 -14.37 -18.60
N GLY A 237 -3.49 -13.25 -18.25
CA GLY A 237 -4.07 -12.27 -19.17
C GLY A 237 -3.36 -10.94 -19.18
N THR A 238 -4.00 -9.95 -19.84
CA THR A 238 -3.47 -8.59 -19.99
C THR A 238 -4.46 -7.52 -19.55
N ALA A 239 -5.56 -7.90 -18.90
CA ALA A 239 -6.56 -6.95 -18.40
C ALA A 239 -5.94 -6.00 -17.38
N ASP A 240 -6.47 -4.78 -17.31
CA ASP A 240 -6.05 -3.81 -16.31
C ASP A 240 -6.56 -4.23 -14.93
N LEU A 241 -5.78 -3.92 -13.89
CA LEU A 241 -6.23 -4.06 -12.51
C LEU A 241 -7.54 -3.27 -12.32
N TRP A 242 -8.44 -3.82 -11.52
CA TRP A 242 -9.76 -3.26 -11.20
C TRP A 242 -10.79 -3.32 -12.34
N SER A 243 -10.42 -3.82 -13.53
CA SER A 243 -11.38 -4.08 -14.61
C SER A 243 -12.28 -5.28 -14.28
N ASP A 244 -13.41 -5.38 -14.97
CA ASP A 244 -14.34 -6.52 -14.81
C ASP A 244 -13.65 -7.85 -15.16
N ASP A 245 -12.82 -7.87 -16.19
CA ASP A 245 -12.06 -9.06 -16.58
C ASP A 245 -11.09 -9.52 -15.48
N TRP A 246 -10.41 -8.60 -14.84
CA TRP A 246 -9.51 -8.91 -13.73
C TRP A 246 -10.27 -9.52 -12.56
N LYS A 247 -11.49 -9.03 -12.27
CA LYS A 247 -12.32 -9.46 -11.13
C LYS A 247 -12.98 -10.83 -11.33
N LYS A 248 -12.98 -11.39 -12.53
CA LYS A 248 -13.64 -12.69 -12.81
C LYS A 248 -13.18 -13.80 -11.89
N GLY A 249 -11.91 -13.82 -11.52
CA GLY A 249 -11.34 -14.83 -10.64
C GLY A 249 -11.74 -14.72 -9.18
N PHE A 250 -12.49 -13.70 -8.77
CA PHE A 250 -13.08 -13.63 -7.43
C PHE A 250 -14.21 -14.64 -7.25
N TYR A 251 -14.69 -15.23 -8.34
CA TYR A 251 -15.73 -16.23 -8.39
C TYR A 251 -15.18 -17.54 -8.95
N PRO A 252 -15.71 -18.72 -8.53
CA PRO A 252 -15.23 -20.03 -8.97
C PRO A 252 -15.20 -20.20 -10.51
N GLU A 253 -16.19 -19.62 -11.19
CA GLU A 253 -16.34 -19.74 -12.66
C GLU A 253 -15.20 -19.05 -13.41
N GLY A 254 -14.53 -18.07 -12.82
CA GLY A 254 -13.44 -17.34 -13.45
C GLY A 254 -12.15 -18.14 -13.61
N LYS A 255 -12.01 -19.24 -12.85
CA LYS A 255 -10.89 -20.17 -12.98
C LYS A 255 -9.51 -19.50 -12.90
N VAL A 256 -9.28 -18.74 -11.83
CA VAL A 256 -7.99 -18.12 -11.51
C VAL A 256 -7.45 -18.73 -10.23
N PHE A 257 -6.19 -19.14 -10.25
CA PHE A 257 -5.55 -19.74 -9.07
C PHE A 257 -5.22 -18.73 -8.00
N SER A 258 -4.65 -17.56 -8.35
CA SER A 258 -4.08 -16.67 -7.35
C SER A 258 -4.23 -15.19 -7.68
N TYR A 259 -4.21 -14.39 -6.60
CA TYR A 259 -4.08 -12.94 -6.60
C TYR A 259 -3.01 -12.55 -5.59
N PHE A 260 -2.31 -11.46 -5.85
CA PHE A 260 -1.32 -10.90 -4.93
C PHE A 260 -1.86 -9.64 -4.27
N GLY A 261 -1.75 -9.54 -2.96
CA GLY A 261 -2.18 -8.32 -2.28
C GLY A 261 -2.09 -8.38 -0.76
N PRO A 262 -2.38 -7.24 -0.12
CA PRO A 262 -2.49 -7.12 1.33
C PRO A 262 -3.84 -7.61 1.88
N ALA A 263 -3.97 -7.52 3.20
CA ALA A 263 -5.20 -7.86 3.91
C ALA A 263 -6.43 -7.09 3.37
N TRP A 264 -6.28 -5.80 3.08
CA TRP A 264 -7.38 -5.01 2.55
C TRP A 264 -7.90 -5.52 1.20
N LEU A 265 -7.05 -6.12 0.38
CA LEU A 265 -7.48 -6.66 -0.91
C LEU A 265 -8.46 -7.81 -0.71
N VAL A 266 -8.06 -8.85 0.01
CA VAL A 266 -8.90 -10.04 0.21
C VAL A 266 -10.12 -9.75 1.07
N ASN A 267 -9.99 -8.88 2.06
CA ASN A 267 -11.08 -8.58 2.99
C ASN A 267 -12.14 -7.65 2.40
N PHE A 268 -11.74 -6.67 1.57
CA PHE A 268 -12.66 -5.62 1.13
C PHE A 268 -12.82 -5.47 -0.38
N SER A 269 -11.87 -5.97 -1.17
CA SER A 269 -11.82 -5.69 -2.61
C SER A 269 -12.03 -6.91 -3.51
N MET A 270 -12.07 -8.13 -2.95
CA MET A 270 -12.25 -9.37 -3.70
C MET A 270 -13.64 -9.99 -3.50
N ALA A 271 -14.66 -9.13 -3.37
CA ALA A 271 -16.07 -9.52 -3.28
C ALA A 271 -16.39 -10.49 -2.12
N ALA A 272 -15.67 -10.39 -1.00
CA ALA A 272 -15.83 -11.31 0.13
C ALA A 272 -17.22 -11.24 0.78
N ASP A 273 -17.94 -10.14 0.63
CA ASP A 273 -19.30 -9.92 1.10
C ASP A 273 -20.38 -10.36 0.08
N THR A 274 -19.98 -10.82 -1.10
CA THR A 274 -20.90 -11.18 -2.18
C THR A 274 -21.13 -12.69 -2.20
N GLU A 275 -22.38 -13.10 -2.02
CA GLU A 275 -22.78 -14.52 -2.09
C GLU A 275 -22.33 -15.14 -3.43
N GLY A 276 -21.73 -16.33 -3.36
CA GLY A 276 -21.21 -17.05 -4.52
C GLY A 276 -19.75 -16.73 -4.85
N SER A 277 -19.15 -15.72 -4.23
CA SER A 277 -17.71 -15.47 -4.39
C SER A 277 -16.88 -16.51 -3.62
N ILE A 278 -15.62 -16.65 -4.00
CA ILE A 278 -14.68 -17.55 -3.32
C ILE A 278 -14.48 -17.10 -1.86
N GLY A 279 -14.28 -15.81 -1.63
CA GLY A 279 -14.07 -15.26 -0.29
C GLY A 279 -15.28 -15.41 0.64
N TYR A 280 -16.49 -15.23 0.11
CA TYR A 280 -17.72 -15.41 0.87
C TYR A 280 -17.83 -16.82 1.47
N ASN A 281 -17.36 -17.82 0.75
CA ASN A 281 -17.39 -19.22 1.16
C ASN A 281 -16.13 -19.67 1.91
N GLY A 282 -15.22 -18.76 2.25
CA GLY A 282 -13.96 -19.11 2.92
C GLY A 282 -12.98 -19.88 2.02
N GLY A 283 -13.05 -19.69 0.72
CA GLY A 283 -12.33 -20.49 -0.27
C GLY A 283 -10.95 -19.99 -0.63
N TRP A 284 -10.45 -18.91 -0.05
CA TRP A 284 -9.07 -18.45 -0.23
C TRP A 284 -8.16 -19.03 0.86
N GLY A 285 -6.89 -19.21 0.51
CA GLY A 285 -5.80 -19.40 1.45
C GLY A 285 -4.74 -18.33 1.22
N ALA A 286 -3.86 -18.13 2.18
CA ALA A 286 -2.76 -17.17 2.07
C ALA A 286 -1.43 -17.87 2.28
N THR A 287 -0.44 -17.54 1.44
CA THR A 287 0.93 -17.98 1.60
C THR A 287 1.88 -16.87 1.14
N GLU A 288 3.17 -16.97 1.50
CA GLU A 288 4.12 -15.88 1.25
C GLU A 288 4.30 -15.55 -0.23
N GLY A 289 4.30 -16.56 -1.10
CA GLY A 289 4.64 -16.41 -2.51
C GLY A 289 6.14 -16.29 -2.76
N PRO A 290 6.54 -15.88 -3.98
CA PRO A 290 7.95 -15.87 -4.39
C PRO A 290 8.82 -14.84 -3.70
N GLN A 291 8.28 -13.66 -3.42
CA GLN A 291 9.00 -12.55 -2.80
C GLN A 291 8.03 -11.73 -1.93
N GLY A 292 8.56 -11.10 -0.88
CA GLY A 292 7.82 -10.14 -0.09
C GLY A 292 7.58 -8.84 -0.86
N PHE A 293 6.48 -8.16 -0.57
CA PHE A 293 6.14 -6.87 -1.17
C PHE A 293 5.12 -6.15 -0.30
N PHE A 294 4.85 -4.90 -0.62
CA PHE A 294 3.74 -4.16 -0.03
C PHE A 294 2.91 -3.48 -1.13
N TRP A 295 1.68 -3.16 -0.82
CA TRP A 295 0.81 -2.46 -1.76
C TRP A 295 -0.12 -1.52 -1.01
N GLY A 296 -0.06 -0.22 -1.37
CA GLY A 296 -0.87 0.80 -0.75
C GLY A 296 -0.33 1.23 0.60
N GLY A 297 -1.23 1.71 1.42
CA GLY A 297 -0.93 2.27 2.73
C GLY A 297 -1.05 3.78 2.76
N THR A 298 -1.36 4.27 3.95
CA THR A 298 -1.63 5.68 4.20
C THR A 298 -0.71 6.18 5.29
N TRP A 299 0.00 7.26 5.01
CA TRP A 299 0.88 7.94 5.98
C TRP A 299 0.25 9.24 6.43
N ILE A 300 0.40 9.53 7.71
CA ILE A 300 -0.04 10.76 8.36
C ILE A 300 1.16 11.70 8.39
N CYS A 301 1.02 12.87 7.76
CA CYS A 301 2.05 13.91 7.72
C CYS A 301 1.57 15.14 8.49
N ALA A 302 2.48 15.76 9.23
CA ALA A 302 2.25 17.03 9.89
C ALA A 302 2.65 18.18 8.96
N ALA A 303 1.78 19.18 8.83
CA ALA A 303 2.08 20.35 8.01
C ALA A 303 3.02 21.32 8.74
N ALA A 304 4.03 21.82 8.04
CA ALA A 304 4.83 22.93 8.56
C ALA A 304 3.93 24.14 8.82
N GLY A 305 4.13 24.80 9.96
CA GLY A 305 3.31 25.95 10.35
C GLY A 305 1.98 25.59 11.00
N THR A 306 1.75 24.33 11.38
CA THR A 306 0.55 23.97 12.17
C THR A 306 0.46 24.79 13.45
N ASP A 307 -0.74 25.18 13.83
CA ASP A 307 -1.03 25.86 15.10
C ASP A 307 -1.65 24.91 16.15
N ASN A 308 -1.59 23.60 15.92
CA ASN A 308 -2.11 22.55 16.79
C ASN A 308 -1.08 21.42 17.01
N ALA A 309 0.18 21.79 17.28
CA ALA A 309 1.29 20.84 17.33
C ALA A 309 1.09 19.70 18.33
N ASP A 310 0.56 19.96 19.53
CA ASP A 310 0.36 18.92 20.55
C ASP A 310 -0.71 17.91 20.16
N ILE A 311 -1.81 18.36 19.58
CA ILE A 311 -2.89 17.47 19.11
C ILE A 311 -2.39 16.65 17.92
N VAL A 312 -1.68 17.26 16.99
CA VAL A 312 -1.06 16.59 15.84
C VAL A 312 -0.14 15.47 16.32
N LYS A 313 0.75 15.77 17.25
CA LYS A 313 1.64 14.77 17.88
C LYS A 313 0.86 13.64 18.53
N ASP A 314 -0.16 13.97 19.32
CA ASP A 314 -0.97 12.98 20.05
C ASP A 314 -1.71 12.03 19.10
N ILE A 315 -2.32 12.57 18.05
CA ILE A 315 -2.99 11.76 17.02
C ILE A 315 -1.97 10.83 16.34
N MET A 316 -0.83 11.36 15.91
CA MET A 316 0.19 10.57 15.23
C MET A 316 0.69 9.43 16.11
N LEU A 317 0.99 9.70 17.37
CA LEU A 317 1.48 8.68 18.30
C LEU A 317 0.42 7.66 18.67
N LYS A 318 -0.78 8.08 19.06
CA LYS A 318 -1.84 7.16 19.46
C LYS A 318 -2.28 6.27 18.31
N MET A 319 -2.49 6.82 17.12
CA MET A 319 -2.98 6.06 15.97
C MET A 319 -1.94 5.15 15.34
N THR A 320 -0.65 5.38 15.59
CA THR A 320 0.42 4.60 14.92
C THR A 320 1.34 3.84 15.88
N THR A 321 1.20 4.01 17.21
CA THR A 321 2.10 3.35 18.18
C THR A 321 1.40 2.74 19.39
N ASP A 322 0.19 3.17 19.75
CA ASP A 322 -0.49 2.67 20.94
C ASP A 322 -0.93 1.22 20.76
N ASP A 323 -0.44 0.31 21.61
CA ASP A 323 -0.68 -1.13 21.48
C ASP A 323 -2.18 -1.48 21.52
N ASP A 324 -2.95 -0.85 22.41
CA ASP A 324 -4.38 -1.16 22.56
C ASP A 324 -5.17 -0.66 21.36
N ILE A 325 -4.91 0.55 20.88
CA ILE A 325 -5.55 1.10 19.68
C ILE A 325 -5.18 0.25 18.45
N MET A 326 -3.90 -0.08 18.28
CA MET A 326 -3.43 -0.86 17.15
C MET A 326 -4.04 -2.27 17.15
N LYS A 327 -4.13 -2.91 18.31
CA LYS A 327 -4.82 -4.20 18.46
C LYS A 327 -6.29 -4.08 18.05
N ASP A 328 -7.00 -3.07 18.52
CA ASP A 328 -8.41 -2.86 18.20
C ASP A 328 -8.64 -2.62 16.70
N ILE A 329 -7.73 -1.94 16.03
CA ILE A 329 -7.78 -1.79 14.57
C ILE A 329 -7.70 -3.14 13.88
N VAL A 330 -6.78 -4.01 14.27
CA VAL A 330 -6.69 -5.36 13.68
C VAL A 330 -7.98 -6.16 13.93
N VAL A 331 -8.45 -6.19 15.15
CA VAL A 331 -9.59 -7.01 15.55
C VAL A 331 -10.89 -6.51 14.93
N LYS A 332 -11.09 -5.20 14.86
CA LYS A 332 -12.32 -4.60 14.35
C LYS A 332 -12.33 -4.43 12.83
N ASP A 333 -11.20 -4.01 12.28
CA ASP A 333 -11.11 -3.59 10.88
C ASP A 333 -10.38 -4.59 9.98
N ASP A 334 -9.85 -5.68 10.52
CA ASP A 334 -9.07 -6.70 9.79
C ASP A 334 -7.91 -6.12 8.98
N ASP A 335 -7.32 -5.02 9.49
CA ASP A 335 -6.17 -4.37 8.88
C ASP A 335 -4.87 -4.93 9.47
N PHE A 336 -3.77 -4.85 8.73
CA PHE A 336 -2.44 -5.15 9.25
C PHE A 336 -1.85 -3.84 9.78
N VAL A 337 -1.50 -3.79 11.06
CA VAL A 337 -1.03 -2.56 11.70
C VAL A 337 0.49 -2.51 11.82
N ASN A 338 1.02 -1.28 11.88
CA ASN A 338 2.43 -0.97 11.92
C ASN A 338 2.99 -1.04 13.35
N ASN A 339 2.79 -2.18 14.01
CA ASN A 339 3.23 -2.42 15.38
C ASN A 339 3.64 -3.89 15.51
N SER A 340 4.93 -4.17 15.57
CA SER A 340 5.47 -5.53 15.60
C SER A 340 5.06 -6.31 16.85
N THR A 341 4.92 -5.65 18.01
CA THR A 341 4.48 -6.32 19.24
C THR A 341 3.05 -6.84 19.09
N VAL A 342 2.13 -6.02 18.59
CA VAL A 342 0.74 -6.43 18.38
C VAL A 342 0.65 -7.51 17.31
N MET A 343 1.35 -7.33 16.18
CA MET A 343 1.28 -8.29 15.07
C MET A 343 1.89 -9.64 15.45
N ASP A 344 3.07 -9.65 16.08
CA ASP A 344 3.70 -10.89 16.53
C ASP A 344 2.84 -11.62 17.56
N GLY A 345 2.23 -10.89 18.50
CA GLY A 345 1.35 -11.47 19.52
C GLY A 345 0.08 -12.09 18.95
N LEU A 346 -0.57 -11.41 18.00
CA LEU A 346 -1.74 -11.94 17.31
C LEU A 346 -1.39 -13.13 16.39
N ALA A 347 -0.17 -13.10 15.81
CA ALA A 347 0.31 -14.19 14.96
C ALA A 347 0.60 -15.47 15.75
N ASP A 348 1.22 -15.36 16.94
CA ASP A 348 1.63 -16.52 17.74
C ASP A 348 0.59 -16.94 18.80
N GLY A 349 -0.52 -16.18 18.94
CA GLY A 349 -1.60 -16.49 19.86
C GLY A 349 -1.38 -16.02 21.30
N THR A 350 -0.32 -15.26 21.59
CA THR A 350 -0.11 -14.66 22.93
C THR A 350 -1.00 -13.45 23.15
N ILE A 351 -1.46 -12.80 22.09
CA ILE A 351 -2.52 -11.79 22.10
C ILE A 351 -3.75 -12.40 21.42
N MET A 352 -4.90 -12.32 22.08
CA MET A 352 -6.17 -12.82 21.55
C MET A 352 -6.82 -11.80 20.62
N GLY A 353 -7.54 -12.32 19.64
CA GLY A 353 -8.37 -11.53 18.75
C GLY A 353 -9.78 -11.32 19.29
N LYS A 354 -10.75 -11.30 18.38
CA LYS A 354 -12.15 -11.08 18.69
C LYS A 354 -12.70 -12.14 19.65
N ASP A 355 -13.50 -11.71 20.63
CA ASP A 355 -14.16 -12.58 21.62
C ASP A 355 -13.17 -13.44 22.44
N ASP A 356 -11.96 -12.91 22.70
CA ASP A 356 -10.88 -13.62 23.40
C ASP A 356 -10.51 -14.97 22.75
N LYS A 357 -10.60 -15.02 21.43
CA LYS A 357 -10.19 -16.19 20.63
C LYS A 357 -8.98 -15.88 19.80
N PRO A 358 -8.19 -16.89 19.38
CA PRO A 358 -7.10 -16.68 18.44
C PRO A 358 -7.57 -15.97 17.18
N TYR A 359 -6.73 -15.06 16.64
CA TYR A 359 -7.05 -14.34 15.41
C TYR A 359 -7.12 -15.32 14.24
N THR A 360 -8.22 -15.30 13.50
CA THR A 360 -8.42 -16.09 12.29
C THR A 360 -9.23 -15.32 11.28
N SER A 361 -9.15 -15.71 10.00
CA SER A 361 -9.93 -15.14 8.91
C SER A 361 -10.89 -16.17 8.34
N THR A 362 -12.19 -15.92 8.41
CA THR A 362 -13.20 -16.75 7.76
C THR A 362 -13.06 -16.78 6.25
N ILE A 363 -12.67 -15.66 5.65
CA ILE A 363 -12.43 -15.54 4.20
C ILE A 363 -11.32 -16.49 3.76
N LEU A 364 -10.34 -16.72 4.63
CA LEU A 364 -9.21 -17.62 4.41
C LEU A 364 -9.43 -19.03 4.98
N GLY A 365 -10.68 -19.44 5.15
CA GLY A 365 -11.01 -20.79 5.63
C GLY A 365 -10.64 -21.06 7.09
N GLY A 366 -10.57 -20.03 7.91
CA GLY A 366 -10.15 -20.12 9.31
C GLY A 366 -8.65 -19.98 9.54
N GLN A 367 -7.86 -19.68 8.52
CA GLN A 367 -6.43 -19.46 8.64
C GLN A 367 -6.13 -18.17 9.40
N ASN A 368 -5.06 -18.18 10.20
CA ASN A 368 -4.41 -16.96 10.67
C ASN A 368 -3.32 -16.57 9.66
N PRO A 369 -3.50 -15.53 8.84
CA PRO A 369 -2.53 -15.18 7.79
C PRO A 369 -1.38 -14.31 8.31
N LEU A 370 -1.42 -13.85 9.55
CA LEU A 370 -0.48 -12.87 10.07
C LEU A 370 0.99 -13.34 10.00
N PRO A 371 1.31 -14.63 10.29
CA PRO A 371 2.69 -15.11 10.10
C PRO A 371 3.21 -14.91 8.67
N MET A 372 2.35 -15.08 7.66
CA MET A 372 2.73 -14.92 6.25
C MET A 372 3.00 -13.46 5.91
N TYR A 373 2.14 -12.55 6.36
CA TYR A 373 2.35 -11.11 6.17
C TYR A 373 3.66 -10.64 6.83
N ILE A 374 3.90 -11.07 8.07
CA ILE A 374 5.10 -10.68 8.84
C ILE A 374 6.38 -11.17 8.15
N ALA A 375 6.39 -12.41 7.70
CA ALA A 375 7.56 -12.99 7.01
C ALA A 375 7.92 -12.19 5.75
N GLY A 376 6.91 -11.79 4.96
CA GLY A 376 7.12 -11.04 3.72
C GLY A 376 7.78 -9.68 3.93
N VAL A 377 7.37 -8.93 4.96
CA VAL A 377 7.88 -7.57 5.16
C VAL A 377 9.28 -7.52 5.78
N LYS A 378 9.74 -8.58 6.41
CA LYS A 378 11.09 -8.61 7.00
C LYS A 378 12.21 -8.55 5.97
N THR A 379 11.93 -8.87 4.71
CA THR A 379 12.91 -8.89 3.63
C THR A 379 12.87 -7.63 2.76
N LEU A 380 11.94 -6.72 2.98
CA LEU A 380 11.78 -5.52 2.15
C LEU A 380 12.89 -4.50 2.40
N ASP A 381 13.51 -4.06 1.31
CA ASP A 381 14.43 -2.93 1.27
C ASP A 381 13.89 -1.88 0.29
N LEU A 382 13.41 -0.78 0.82
CA LEU A 382 12.80 0.31 0.05
C LEU A 382 13.73 1.52 -0.10
N SER A 383 15.04 1.32 -0.01
CA SER A 383 16.04 2.39 -0.15
C SER A 383 16.10 3.00 -1.56
N ASN A 384 15.51 2.36 -2.55
CA ASN A 384 15.49 2.80 -3.94
C ASN A 384 14.22 3.57 -4.35
N LEU A 385 13.37 3.94 -3.41
CA LEU A 385 12.20 4.77 -3.68
C LEU A 385 12.59 6.18 -4.11
N SER A 386 11.81 6.78 -5.02
CA SER A 386 12.01 8.14 -5.48
C SER A 386 10.69 8.79 -5.93
N ALA A 387 10.73 10.12 -6.13
CA ALA A 387 9.58 10.88 -6.61
C ALA A 387 9.19 10.53 -8.08
N TYR A 388 10.05 9.83 -8.80
CA TYR A 388 9.77 9.38 -10.17
C TYR A 388 8.98 8.06 -10.23
N ASP A 389 8.82 7.35 -9.10
CA ASP A 389 8.29 5.98 -9.08
C ASP A 389 6.86 5.90 -9.59
N GLN A 390 5.97 6.80 -9.17
CA GLN A 390 4.57 6.76 -9.61
C GLN A 390 4.47 6.81 -11.13
N GLY A 391 5.06 7.82 -11.74
CA GLY A 391 5.02 8.00 -13.19
C GLY A 391 5.73 6.87 -13.94
N CYS A 392 6.91 6.45 -13.46
CA CYS A 392 7.64 5.37 -14.10
C CYS A 392 6.89 4.04 -14.03
N ASN A 393 6.34 3.68 -12.87
CA ASN A 393 5.59 2.43 -12.71
C ASN A 393 4.31 2.42 -13.56
N GLU A 394 3.56 3.52 -13.60
CA GLU A 394 2.35 3.63 -14.42
C GLU A 394 2.66 3.52 -15.91
N GLU A 395 3.61 4.29 -16.40
CA GLU A 395 3.98 4.31 -17.83
C GLU A 395 4.64 3.01 -18.28
N PHE A 396 5.40 2.36 -17.40
CA PHE A 396 6.04 1.08 -17.73
C PHE A 396 4.99 -0.03 -17.94
N GLN A 397 4.06 -0.17 -17.03
CA GLN A 397 2.99 -1.17 -17.15
C GLN A 397 2.12 -0.91 -18.38
N LYS A 398 1.81 0.36 -18.64
CA LYS A 398 1.03 0.77 -19.81
C LYS A 398 1.74 0.41 -21.13
N ALA A 399 3.02 0.72 -21.24
CA ALA A 399 3.81 0.41 -22.45
C ALA A 399 3.97 -1.10 -22.65
N MET A 400 4.21 -1.87 -21.58
CA MET A 400 4.41 -3.31 -21.69
C MET A 400 3.15 -4.07 -22.05
N LYS A 401 1.96 -3.54 -21.78
CA LYS A 401 0.71 -4.16 -22.22
C LYS A 401 0.69 -4.42 -23.73
N ASP A 402 1.12 -3.46 -24.53
CA ASP A 402 1.19 -3.61 -25.99
C ASP A 402 2.16 -4.73 -26.40
N TYR A 403 3.30 -4.84 -25.73
CA TYR A 403 4.24 -5.94 -25.96
C TYR A 403 3.62 -7.29 -25.57
N PHE A 404 2.99 -7.39 -24.43
CA PHE A 404 2.34 -8.62 -23.97
C PHE A 404 1.22 -9.08 -24.93
N GLU A 405 0.49 -8.14 -25.51
CA GLU A 405 -0.58 -8.43 -26.47
C GLU A 405 -0.08 -8.70 -27.89
N GLY A 406 1.23 -8.60 -28.13
CA GLY A 406 1.82 -8.83 -29.44
C GLY A 406 1.69 -7.67 -30.42
N ASN A 407 1.34 -6.47 -29.96
CA ASN A 407 1.14 -5.29 -30.80
C ASN A 407 2.43 -4.56 -31.16
N CYS A 408 3.51 -4.81 -30.44
CA CYS A 408 4.84 -4.29 -30.71
C CYS A 408 5.91 -5.22 -30.12
N ASP A 409 7.18 -5.00 -30.48
CA ASP A 409 8.29 -5.71 -29.86
C ASP A 409 8.69 -5.07 -28.52
N LYS A 410 9.58 -5.72 -27.77
CA LYS A 410 10.03 -5.28 -26.46
C LYS A 410 10.77 -3.94 -26.53
N ASP A 411 11.64 -3.77 -27.51
CA ASP A 411 12.43 -2.54 -27.65
C ASP A 411 11.53 -1.35 -27.97
N THR A 412 10.52 -1.53 -28.80
CA THR A 412 9.52 -0.49 -29.10
C THR A 412 8.74 -0.09 -27.85
N ALA A 413 8.32 -1.07 -27.03
CA ALA A 413 7.63 -0.80 -25.77
C ALA A 413 8.50 -0.02 -24.79
N ILE A 414 9.79 -0.35 -24.69
CA ILE A 414 10.76 0.38 -23.84
C ILE A 414 10.91 1.83 -24.33
N GLU A 415 11.02 2.06 -25.65
CA GLU A 415 11.11 3.42 -26.21
C GLU A 415 9.83 4.22 -25.93
N THR A 416 8.66 3.62 -26.07
CA THR A 416 7.38 4.27 -25.73
C THR A 416 7.35 4.67 -24.27
N PHE A 417 7.79 3.79 -23.37
CA PHE A 417 7.91 4.06 -21.95
C PHE A 417 8.81 5.26 -21.67
N LYS A 418 10.04 5.27 -22.22
CA LYS A 418 11.01 6.35 -21.99
C LYS A 418 10.49 7.70 -22.46
N LYS A 419 9.87 7.76 -23.63
CA LYS A 419 9.27 8.99 -24.16
C LYS A 419 8.15 9.52 -23.25
N ALA A 420 7.28 8.65 -22.77
CA ALA A 420 6.19 9.02 -21.86
C ALA A 420 6.73 9.57 -20.53
N VAL A 421 7.77 8.96 -19.99
CA VAL A 421 8.40 9.40 -18.73
C VAL A 421 9.10 10.75 -18.91
N ILE A 422 9.81 10.97 -20.00
CA ILE A 422 10.47 12.25 -20.29
C ILE A 422 9.44 13.37 -20.50
N GLU A 423 8.33 13.08 -21.15
CA GLU A 423 7.23 14.02 -21.29
C GLU A 423 6.66 14.44 -19.92
N LYS A 424 6.51 13.47 -19.01
CA LYS A 424 6.03 13.72 -17.65
C LYS A 424 7.07 14.42 -16.77
N TYR A 425 8.34 14.11 -16.95
CA TYR A 425 9.48 14.65 -16.18
C TYR A 425 10.54 15.21 -17.13
N PRO A 426 10.37 16.46 -17.60
CA PRO A 426 11.25 17.03 -18.65
C PRO A 426 12.71 17.22 -18.25
N ASP A 427 13.05 17.10 -16.98
CA ASP A 427 14.42 17.15 -16.48
C ASP A 427 15.23 15.86 -16.76
N LEU A 428 14.57 14.81 -17.24
CA LEU A 428 15.21 13.53 -17.49
C LEU A 428 15.76 13.40 -18.91
N ALA A 429 16.75 12.52 -19.06
CA ALA A 429 17.33 12.10 -20.34
C ALA A 429 17.12 10.59 -20.56
N GLU A 430 17.14 10.19 -21.82
CA GLU A 430 17.07 8.77 -22.20
C GLU A 430 18.30 7.95 -21.72
#